data_8333615c59e7c1262101b4c55974888e
#
_entry.id   8333615c59e7c1262101b4c55974888e
#
_cell.length_a   1.000
_cell.length_b   1.000
_cell.length_c   1.000
_cell.angle_alpha   90.00
_cell.angle_beta   90.00
_cell.angle_gamma   90.00
#
_symmetry.space_group_name_H-M   'P 1'
#
loop_
_entity.id
_entity.type
_entity.pdbx_description
1 polymer ?
#
loop_
_entity_poly.entity_id
_entity_poly.type
_entity_poly.pdbx_seq_one_letter_code
_entity_poly.pdbx_strand_id
1 'polypeptide(L)'
;MDTVNERIKKVRIALNLSQEKFAKQIHMGQGSLGSIETGDRKANERTLQLISNQFNVSLDWLKTGNGNMFNDEQPDIGLDNLIKLYNQLEKPLQEYLLAQTELLVKASSSKLDDD
;
A
#
# COMPACT_ATOMS: atom_id res chain seq x y z
N MET A 1 -14.66 12.04 -13.12
CA MET A 1 -14.39 10.88 -13.97
C MET A 1 -13.25 10.06 -13.42
N ASP A 2 -13.37 8.75 -13.49
CA ASP A 2 -12.34 7.85 -12.99
C ASP A 2 -11.22 7.69 -14.02
N THR A 3 -10.12 8.39 -13.82
CA THR A 3 -8.94 8.34 -14.69
C THR A 3 -7.81 7.58 -14.03
N VAL A 4 -6.79 7.24 -14.81
CA VAL A 4 -5.57 6.61 -14.26
C VAL A 4 -5.00 7.48 -13.14
N ASN A 5 -4.95 8.79 -13.36
CA ASN A 5 -4.42 9.73 -12.36
C ASN A 5 -5.22 9.70 -11.06
N GLU A 6 -6.55 9.66 -11.17
CA GLU A 6 -7.42 9.58 -10.00
C GLU A 6 -7.27 8.23 -9.29
N ARG A 7 -7.07 7.15 -10.04
CA ARG A 7 -6.86 5.83 -9.45
C ARG A 7 -5.56 5.78 -8.65
N ILE A 8 -4.51 6.43 -9.13
CA ILE A 8 -3.25 6.53 -8.38
C ILE A 8 -3.49 7.22 -7.03
N LYS A 9 -4.23 8.31 -7.04
CA LYS A 9 -4.59 8.99 -5.78
C LYS A 9 -5.41 8.09 -4.87
N LYS A 10 -6.34 7.32 -5.43
CA LYS A 10 -7.15 6.37 -4.64
C LYS A 10 -6.28 5.31 -3.96
N VAL A 11 -5.26 4.80 -4.65
CA VAL A 11 -4.32 3.85 -4.06
C VAL A 11 -3.62 4.49 -2.86
N ARG A 12 -3.11 5.70 -3.05
CA ARG A 12 -2.40 6.39 -1.97
C ARG A 12 -3.28 6.57 -0.74
N ILE A 13 -4.51 7.00 -0.96
CA ILE A 13 -5.47 7.22 0.15
C ILE A 13 -5.82 5.88 0.81
N ALA A 14 -6.03 4.83 0.03
CA ALA A 14 -6.34 3.50 0.56
C ALA A 14 -5.21 2.96 1.44
N LEU A 15 -3.96 3.31 1.11
CA LEU A 15 -2.79 2.91 1.90
C LEU A 15 -2.51 3.86 3.06
N ASN A 16 -3.29 4.93 3.18
CA ASN A 16 -3.15 5.93 4.23
C ASN A 16 -1.75 6.58 4.23
N LEU A 17 -1.24 6.85 3.04
CA LEU A 17 0.07 7.48 2.86
C LEU A 17 -0.06 8.93 2.42
N SER A 18 0.87 9.77 2.87
CA SER A 18 1.00 11.12 2.35
C SER A 18 1.59 11.09 0.94
N GLN A 19 1.45 12.19 0.18
CA GLN A 19 2.07 12.29 -1.13
C GLN A 19 3.58 12.08 -1.04
N GLU A 20 4.20 12.69 -0.04
CA GLU A 20 5.65 12.58 0.15
C GLU A 20 6.09 11.14 0.37
N LYS A 21 5.41 10.42 1.27
CA LYS A 21 5.76 9.04 1.59
C LYS A 21 5.50 8.10 0.42
N PHE A 22 4.37 8.27 -0.26
CA PHE A 22 4.04 7.45 -1.41
C PHE A 22 5.07 7.65 -2.53
N ALA A 23 5.34 8.92 -2.86
CA ALA A 23 6.30 9.27 -3.91
C ALA A 23 7.69 8.71 -3.62
N LYS A 24 8.13 8.81 -2.36
CA LYS A 24 9.42 8.30 -1.95
C LYS A 24 9.56 6.81 -2.20
N GLN A 25 8.50 6.05 -1.94
CA GLN A 25 8.53 4.59 -2.12
C GLN A 25 8.61 4.16 -3.58
N ILE A 26 8.17 5.01 -4.50
CA ILE A 26 8.27 4.72 -5.94
C ILE A 26 9.34 5.58 -6.61
N HIS A 27 10.26 6.13 -5.82
CA HIS A 27 11.42 6.89 -6.31
C HIS A 27 11.04 8.09 -7.16
N MET A 28 10.04 8.83 -6.71
CA MET A 28 9.50 9.99 -7.40
C MET A 28 9.47 11.18 -6.45
N GLY A 29 9.57 12.39 -6.99
CA GLY A 29 9.41 13.59 -6.19
C GLY A 29 7.95 13.85 -5.84
N GLN A 30 7.71 14.44 -4.67
CA GLN A 30 6.35 14.77 -4.25
C GLN A 30 5.63 15.67 -5.25
N GLY A 31 6.33 16.66 -5.80
CA GLY A 31 5.75 17.57 -6.79
C GLY A 31 5.29 16.85 -8.05
N SER A 32 6.08 15.87 -8.50
CA SER A 32 5.71 15.05 -9.65
C SER A 32 4.44 14.24 -9.38
N LEU A 33 4.37 13.64 -8.20
CA LEU A 33 3.18 12.89 -7.82
C LEU A 33 1.96 13.81 -7.71
N GLY A 34 2.12 14.98 -7.11
CA GLY A 34 1.05 15.96 -7.00
C GLY A 34 0.51 16.36 -8.37
N SER A 35 1.40 16.58 -9.34
CA SER A 35 0.99 16.91 -10.70
C SER A 35 0.24 15.76 -11.37
N ILE A 36 0.63 14.53 -11.09
CA ILE A 36 -0.08 13.34 -11.59
C ILE A 36 -1.48 13.29 -10.97
N GLU A 37 -1.58 13.46 -9.65
CA GLU A 37 -2.87 13.35 -8.95
C GLU A 37 -3.86 14.43 -9.38
N THR A 38 -3.37 15.60 -9.71
CA THR A 38 -4.24 16.70 -10.20
C THR A 38 -4.60 16.57 -11.68
N GLY A 39 -3.93 15.68 -12.41
CA GLY A 39 -4.15 15.50 -13.84
C GLY A 39 -3.29 16.38 -14.73
N ASP A 40 -2.43 17.22 -14.15
CA ASP A 40 -1.55 18.11 -14.92
C ASP A 40 -0.47 17.34 -15.67
N ARG A 41 -0.10 16.17 -15.16
CA ARG A 41 0.92 15.32 -15.74
C ARG A 41 0.37 13.91 -15.90
N LYS A 42 0.64 13.30 -17.03
CA LYS A 42 0.22 11.92 -17.30
C LYS A 42 1.20 10.94 -16.67
N ALA A 43 0.67 9.93 -16.00
CA ALA A 43 1.50 8.85 -15.48
C ALA A 43 1.95 7.95 -16.64
N ASN A 44 3.24 7.67 -16.71
CA ASN A 44 3.76 6.78 -17.75
C ASN A 44 3.72 5.33 -17.29
N GLU A 45 3.97 4.41 -18.21
CA GLU A 45 3.93 2.97 -17.96
C GLU A 45 4.87 2.57 -16.82
N ARG A 46 6.06 3.15 -16.79
CA ARG A 46 7.03 2.86 -15.73
C ARG A 46 6.49 3.20 -14.36
N THR A 47 5.83 4.36 -14.23
CA THR A 47 5.23 4.77 -12.96
C THR A 47 4.16 3.78 -12.52
N LEU A 48 3.30 3.34 -13.45
CA LEU A 48 2.25 2.38 -13.13
C LEU A 48 2.83 1.04 -12.67
N GLN A 49 3.91 0.58 -13.32
CA GLN A 49 4.56 -0.65 -12.92
C GLN A 49 5.22 -0.54 -11.55
N LEU A 50 5.84 0.60 -11.26
CA LEU A 50 6.43 0.83 -9.94
C LEU A 50 5.37 0.78 -8.84
N ILE A 51 4.22 1.39 -9.06
CA ILE A 51 3.12 1.37 -8.10
C ILE A 51 2.61 -0.05 -7.92
N SER A 52 2.38 -0.76 -9.02
CA SER A 52 1.91 -2.14 -8.98
C SER A 52 2.85 -3.03 -8.18
N ASN A 53 4.15 -2.94 -8.46
CA ASN A 53 5.14 -3.80 -7.81
C ASN A 53 5.36 -3.43 -6.34
N GLN A 54 5.38 -2.14 -6.04
CA GLN A 54 5.67 -1.68 -4.68
C GLN A 54 4.52 -1.95 -3.71
N PHE A 55 3.29 -1.79 -4.16
CA PHE A 55 2.12 -1.83 -3.28
C PHE A 55 1.17 -2.99 -3.58
N ASN A 56 1.57 -3.91 -4.46
CA ASN A 56 0.72 -5.04 -4.87
C ASN A 56 -0.63 -4.58 -5.42
N VAL A 57 -0.59 -3.55 -6.25
CA VAL A 57 -1.76 -3.01 -6.92
C VAL A 57 -1.92 -3.65 -8.28
N SER A 58 -3.15 -3.99 -8.66
CA SER A 58 -3.42 -4.56 -9.96
C SER A 58 -3.11 -3.55 -11.06
N LEU A 59 -2.20 -3.93 -11.95
CA LEU A 59 -1.84 -3.07 -13.09
C LEU A 59 -3.04 -2.86 -14.02
N ASP A 60 -3.83 -3.91 -14.23
CA ASP A 60 -5.04 -3.83 -15.03
C ASP A 60 -6.03 -2.82 -14.44
N TRP A 61 -6.24 -2.88 -13.13
CA TRP A 61 -7.12 -1.92 -12.48
C TRP A 61 -6.59 -0.49 -12.60
N LEU A 62 -5.27 -0.29 -12.45
CA LEU A 62 -4.69 1.05 -12.61
C LEU A 62 -4.94 1.60 -14.01
N LYS A 63 -4.81 0.77 -15.03
CA LYS A 63 -4.95 1.19 -16.42
C LYS A 63 -6.40 1.34 -16.86
N THR A 64 -7.28 0.43 -16.44
CA THR A 64 -8.63 0.33 -17.00
C THR A 64 -9.73 0.57 -15.99
N GLY A 65 -9.46 0.43 -14.71
CA GLY A 65 -10.49 0.50 -13.66
C GLY A 65 -11.23 -0.82 -13.46
N ASN A 66 -10.89 -1.85 -14.21
CA ASN A 66 -11.55 -3.16 -14.11
C ASN A 66 -10.91 -4.01 -13.03
N GLY A 67 -11.72 -4.77 -12.30
CA GLY A 67 -11.26 -5.67 -11.27
C GLY A 67 -11.04 -4.97 -9.94
N ASN A 68 -10.25 -5.58 -9.09
CA ASN A 68 -9.96 -5.06 -7.76
C ASN A 68 -8.68 -4.24 -7.75
N MET A 69 -8.65 -3.25 -6.86
CA MET A 69 -7.49 -2.36 -6.70
C MET A 69 -6.23 -3.15 -6.37
N PHE A 70 -6.32 -4.09 -5.44
CA PHE A 70 -5.18 -4.89 -5.00
C PHE A 70 -5.26 -6.32 -5.54
N ASN A 71 -4.10 -6.95 -5.68
CA ASN A 71 -4.00 -8.33 -6.17
C ASN A 71 -4.33 -9.30 -5.05
N ASP A 72 -5.59 -9.65 -4.90
CA ASP A 72 -6.06 -10.52 -3.82
C ASP A 72 -5.70 -12.00 -4.05
N GLU A 73 -5.41 -12.37 -5.28
CA GLU A 73 -5.14 -13.76 -5.64
C GLU A 73 -3.70 -14.20 -5.39
N GLN A 74 -2.84 -13.26 -5.05
CA GLN A 74 -1.46 -13.62 -4.72
C GLN A 74 -1.41 -14.30 -3.37
N PRO A 75 -0.66 -15.41 -3.23
CA PRO A 75 -0.45 -15.98 -1.91
C PRO A 75 0.08 -14.87 -1.02
N ASP A 76 -0.36 -14.87 0.23
CA ASP A 76 0.07 -13.85 1.16
C ASP A 76 1.53 -14.10 1.56
N ILE A 77 2.44 -13.69 0.69
CA ILE A 77 3.87 -13.88 0.90
C ILE A 77 4.33 -13.20 2.17
N GLY A 78 3.72 -12.05 2.49
CA GLY A 78 4.01 -11.34 3.72
C GLY A 78 3.63 -12.15 4.95
N LEU A 79 2.47 -12.77 4.94
CA LEU A 79 2.03 -13.62 6.04
C LEU A 79 2.89 -14.87 6.15
N ASP A 80 3.19 -15.54 5.03
CA ASP A 80 4.04 -16.72 5.03
C ASP A 80 5.42 -16.41 5.59
N ASN A 81 6.01 -15.29 5.20
CA ASN A 81 7.29 -14.85 5.73
C ASN A 81 7.20 -14.54 7.22
N LEU A 82 6.13 -13.90 7.65
CA LEU A 82 5.94 -13.60 9.07
C LEU A 82 5.89 -14.88 9.89
N ILE A 83 5.16 -15.87 9.41
CA ILE A 83 5.06 -17.18 10.09
C ILE A 83 6.44 -17.83 10.20
N LYS A 84 7.21 -17.83 9.11
CA LYS A 84 8.55 -18.42 9.12
C LYS A 84 9.47 -17.70 10.09
N LEU A 85 9.46 -16.39 10.08
CA LEU A 85 10.29 -15.58 10.97
C LEU A 85 9.86 -15.77 12.44
N TYR A 86 8.56 -15.78 12.68
CA TYR A 86 8.00 -16.02 14.00
C TYR A 86 8.49 -17.36 14.57
N ASN A 87 8.46 -18.41 13.75
CA ASN A 87 8.88 -19.73 14.17
C ASN A 87 10.38 -19.83 14.48
N GLN A 88 11.18 -18.90 13.98
CA GLN A 88 12.61 -18.84 14.27
C GLN A 88 12.92 -18.10 15.57
N LEU A 89 11.97 -17.39 16.11
CA LEU A 89 12.16 -16.65 17.35
C LEU A 89 12.07 -17.58 18.56
N GLU A 90 12.85 -17.27 19.59
CA GLU A 90 12.70 -17.92 20.88
C GLU A 90 11.35 -17.53 21.50
N LYS A 91 10.81 -18.40 22.34
CA LYS A 91 9.48 -18.21 22.88
C LYS A 91 9.24 -16.86 23.56
N PRO A 92 10.14 -16.33 24.39
CA PRO A 92 9.92 -14.99 24.95
C PRO A 92 9.79 -13.89 23.91
N LEU A 93 10.53 -14.01 22.79
CA LEU A 93 10.46 -13.05 21.71
C LEU A 93 9.17 -13.19 20.90
N GLN A 94 8.67 -14.42 20.77
CA GLN A 94 7.38 -14.66 20.14
C GLN A 94 6.26 -13.97 20.93
N GLU A 95 6.29 -14.11 22.25
CA GLU A 95 5.31 -13.48 23.13
C GLU A 95 5.38 -11.96 23.05
N TYR A 96 6.58 -11.41 22.99
CA TYR A 96 6.78 -9.97 22.82
C TYR A 96 6.18 -9.47 21.50
N LEU A 97 6.45 -10.19 20.40
CA LEU A 97 5.92 -9.83 19.10
C LEU A 97 4.39 -9.83 19.08
N LEU A 98 3.78 -10.87 19.67
CA LEU A 98 2.32 -10.95 19.76
C LEU A 98 1.74 -9.77 20.55
N ALA A 99 2.37 -9.42 21.68
CA ALA A 99 1.90 -8.30 22.49
C ALA A 99 1.96 -6.98 21.72
N GLN A 100 3.05 -6.76 20.97
CA GLN A 100 3.19 -5.55 20.16
C GLN A 100 2.17 -5.51 19.03
N THR A 101 1.90 -6.66 18.42
CA THR A 101 0.91 -6.75 17.35
C THR A 101 -0.49 -6.44 17.88
N GLU A 102 -0.84 -6.95 19.04
CA GLU A 102 -2.13 -6.65 19.69
C GLU A 102 -2.28 -5.15 19.96
N LEU A 103 -1.23 -4.48 20.42
CA LEU A 103 -1.26 -3.04 20.65
C LEU A 103 -1.48 -2.27 19.35
N LEU A 104 -0.86 -2.71 18.26
CA LEU A 104 -1.04 -2.09 16.95
C LEU A 104 -2.48 -2.23 16.46
N VAL A 105 -3.07 -3.40 16.66
CA VAL A 105 -4.47 -3.64 16.28
C VAL A 105 -5.40 -2.74 17.08
N LYS A 106 -5.18 -2.61 18.39
CA LYS A 106 -5.97 -1.73 19.25
C LYS A 106 -5.86 -0.27 18.83
N ALA A 107 -4.64 0.18 18.52
CA ALA A 107 -4.42 1.55 18.05
C ALA A 107 -5.17 1.81 16.74
N SER A 108 -5.17 0.83 15.84
CA SER A 108 -5.89 0.92 14.57
C SER A 108 -7.39 1.00 14.79
N SER A 109 -7.93 0.15 15.68
CA SER A 109 -9.35 0.12 15.99
C SER A 109 -9.81 1.42 16.66
N SER A 110 -9.03 1.93 17.62
CA SER A 110 -9.35 3.19 18.28
C SER A 110 -9.40 4.36 17.30
N LYS A 111 -8.50 4.35 16.33
CA LYS A 111 -8.45 5.38 15.30
C LYS A 111 -9.70 5.33 14.40
N LEU A 112 -10.20 4.13 14.12
CA LEU A 112 -11.42 3.97 13.34
C LEU A 112 -12.67 4.36 14.12
N ASP A 113 -12.67 4.16 15.44
CA ASP A 113 -13.81 4.46 16.29
C ASP A 113 -13.92 5.94 16.61
N ASP A 114 -12.90 6.73 16.35
CA ASP A 114 -12.88 8.17 16.63
C ASP A 114 -13.55 9.03 15.55
N ASP A 115 -14.17 8.44 14.58
CA ASP A 115 -14.87 9.16 13.50
C ASP A 115 -16.22 9.71 13.97
#